data_cc6d95be5f76fba842bb355d8a54150b
#
_entry.id   cc6d95be5f76fba842bb355d8a54150b
#
_cell.length_a   1.000
_cell.length_b   1.000
_cell.length_c   1.000
_cell.angle_alpha   90.00
_cell.angle_beta   90.00
_cell.angle_gamma   90.00
#
_symmetry.space_group_name_H-M   'P 1'
#
loop_
_entity.id
_entity.type
_entity.pdbx_description
1 polymer ?
#
loop_
_entity_poly.entity_id
_entity_poly.type
_entity_poly.pdbx_seq_one_letter_code
_entity_poly.pdbx_strand_id
1 'polypeptide(L)'
;MRDEIKFLAEVVGRASHCEQVYLFGSEARGEAHLGSDVDLALIIPDGVSPRQALRAAIRATAQRKQPIDLVVIAHSNWANGQSLLARQVRQEGILLYGQ
;
A
#
# COMPACT_ATOMS: atom_id res chain seq x y z
N MET A 1 -6.55 -4.22 14.09
CA MET A 1 -6.01 -3.17 13.20
C MET A 1 -6.64 -1.83 13.55
N ARG A 2 -5.85 -0.78 13.49
CA ARG A 2 -6.36 0.56 13.82
C ARG A 2 -7.17 1.13 12.66
N ASP A 3 -8.29 1.79 12.99
CA ASP A 3 -9.16 2.38 11.98
C ASP A 3 -8.45 3.44 11.15
N GLU A 4 -7.50 4.15 11.74
CA GLU A 4 -6.75 5.18 11.03
C GLU A 4 -5.90 4.61 9.90
N ILE A 5 -5.41 3.38 10.03
CA ILE A 5 -4.65 2.72 8.96
C ILE A 5 -5.58 2.39 7.80
N LYS A 6 -6.77 1.90 8.10
CA LYS A 6 -7.75 1.61 7.06
C LYS A 6 -8.17 2.88 6.32
N PHE A 7 -8.41 3.95 7.06
CA PHE A 7 -8.74 5.24 6.47
C PHE A 7 -7.61 5.76 5.58
N LEU A 8 -6.37 5.61 6.06
CA LEU A 8 -5.20 6.02 5.30
C LEU A 8 -5.10 5.27 3.98
N ALA A 9 -5.36 3.96 4.01
CA ALA A 9 -5.33 3.15 2.79
C ALA A 9 -6.39 3.61 1.79
N GLU A 10 -7.57 3.99 2.27
CA GLU A 10 -8.62 4.51 1.40
C GLU A 10 -8.22 5.84 0.77
N VAL A 11 -7.62 6.74 1.54
CA VAL A 11 -7.14 8.03 1.04
C VAL A 11 -6.11 7.82 -0.06
N VAL A 12 -5.13 6.96 0.20
CA VAL A 12 -4.07 6.65 -0.74
C VAL A 12 -4.64 6.00 -2.00
N GLY A 13 -5.54 5.03 -1.82
CA GLY A 13 -6.13 4.30 -2.93
C GLY A 13 -6.88 5.22 -3.89
N ARG A 14 -7.68 6.12 -3.34
CA ARG A 14 -8.45 7.05 -4.17
C ARG A 14 -7.55 8.05 -4.87
N ALA A 15 -6.56 8.58 -4.16
CA ALA A 15 -5.68 9.60 -4.72
C ALA A 15 -4.82 9.05 -5.85
N SER A 16 -4.37 7.82 -5.74
CA SER A 16 -3.45 7.20 -6.70
C SER A 16 -4.18 6.42 -7.80
N HIS A 17 -5.51 6.32 -7.73
CA HIS A 17 -6.33 5.56 -8.69
C HIS A 17 -5.88 4.11 -8.80
N CYS A 18 -5.43 3.52 -7.70
CA CYS A 18 -5.01 2.14 -7.70
C CYS A 18 -6.20 1.20 -7.57
N GLU A 19 -5.98 -0.06 -7.93
CA GLU A 19 -7.01 -1.09 -7.85
C GLU A 19 -7.19 -1.59 -6.44
N GLN A 20 -6.09 -1.75 -5.72
CA GLN A 20 -6.09 -2.31 -4.37
C GLN A 20 -4.96 -1.70 -3.57
N VAL A 21 -5.14 -1.64 -2.26
CA VAL A 21 -4.08 -1.28 -1.31
C VAL A 21 -4.01 -2.37 -0.26
N TYR A 22 -2.82 -2.91 -0.05
CA TYR A 22 -2.55 -3.93 0.97
C TYR A 22 -1.67 -3.36 2.06
N LEU A 23 -1.98 -3.71 3.29
CA LEU A 23 -1.10 -3.49 4.42
C LEU A 23 -0.16 -4.70 4.52
N PHE A 24 1.13 -4.45 4.65
CA PHE A 24 2.09 -5.54 4.83
C PHE A 24 3.14 -5.11 5.86
N GLY A 25 4.15 -5.94 6.07
CA GLY A 25 5.19 -5.63 7.05
C GLY A 25 4.75 -5.85 8.48
N SER A 26 5.39 -5.16 9.42
CA SER A 26 5.21 -5.41 10.84
C SER A 26 3.79 -5.16 11.33
N GLU A 27 3.11 -4.13 10.81
CA GLU A 27 1.72 -3.87 11.20
C GLU A 27 0.81 -5.03 10.80
N ALA A 28 1.02 -5.58 9.59
CA ALA A 28 0.20 -6.71 9.12
C ALA A 28 0.44 -7.97 9.93
N ARG A 29 1.68 -8.17 10.38
CA ARG A 29 2.04 -9.34 11.19
C ARG A 29 1.68 -9.21 12.66
N GLY A 30 1.18 -8.03 13.08
CA GLY A 30 0.89 -7.79 14.49
C GLY A 30 2.13 -7.60 15.36
N GLU A 31 3.26 -7.30 14.75
CA GLU A 31 4.54 -7.09 15.43
C GLU A 31 4.89 -5.62 15.62
N ALA A 32 4.02 -4.73 15.14
CA ALA A 32 4.29 -3.31 15.20
C ALA A 32 4.32 -2.80 16.62
N HIS A 33 5.13 -1.77 16.84
CA HIS A 33 5.19 -1.08 18.10
C HIS A 33 5.10 0.42 17.83
N LEU A 34 5.07 1.21 18.90
CA LEU A 34 4.97 2.67 18.77
C LEU A 34 6.14 3.18 17.90
N GLY A 35 5.80 3.94 16.87
CA GLY A 35 6.79 4.48 15.94
C GLY A 35 7.12 3.59 14.76
N SER A 36 6.51 2.41 14.66
CA SER A 36 6.69 1.56 13.49
C SER A 36 6.08 2.20 12.25
N ASP A 37 6.73 1.99 11.09
CA ASP A 37 6.20 2.46 9.82
C ASP A 37 4.98 1.62 9.42
N VAL A 38 4.05 2.27 8.72
CA VAL A 38 2.94 1.58 8.08
C VAL A 38 3.35 1.31 6.64
N ASP A 39 3.44 0.03 6.27
CA ASP A 39 3.86 -0.37 4.94
C ASP A 39 2.64 -0.66 4.08
N LEU A 40 2.45 0.12 3.03
CA LEU A 40 1.31 -0.03 2.11
C LEU A 40 1.80 -0.35 0.70
N ALA A 41 1.18 -1.34 0.09
CA ALA A 41 1.44 -1.72 -1.30
C ALA A 41 0.25 -1.32 -2.15
N LEU A 42 0.51 -0.50 -3.17
CA LEU A 42 -0.50 -0.03 -4.11
C LEU A 42 -0.43 -0.87 -5.37
N ILE A 43 -1.51 -1.56 -5.68
CA ILE A 43 -1.61 -2.35 -6.91
C ILE A 43 -2.26 -1.47 -7.95
N ILE A 44 -1.53 -1.13 -9.01
CA ILE A 44 -2.01 -0.19 -10.02
C ILE A 44 -2.24 -0.89 -11.35
N PRO A 45 -3.20 -0.39 -12.17
CA PRO A 45 -3.37 -0.89 -13.53
C PRO A 45 -2.10 -0.69 -14.35
N ASP A 46 -1.84 -1.61 -15.30
CA ASP A 46 -0.62 -1.55 -16.11
C ASP A 46 -0.49 -0.24 -16.90
N GLY A 47 -1.60 0.39 -17.28
CA GLY A 47 -1.57 1.64 -18.00
C GLY A 47 -1.33 2.87 -17.17
N VAL A 48 -1.26 2.74 -15.87
CA VAL A 48 -1.03 3.87 -14.95
C VAL A 48 0.47 3.99 -14.66
N SER A 49 0.96 5.23 -14.68
CA SER A 49 2.37 5.48 -14.38
C SER A 49 2.66 5.21 -12.90
N PRO A 50 3.58 4.30 -12.57
CA PRO A 50 3.94 4.05 -11.17
C PRO A 50 4.46 5.31 -10.46
N ARG A 51 5.22 6.14 -11.18
CA ARG A 51 5.75 7.38 -10.61
C ARG A 51 4.63 8.34 -10.24
N GLN A 52 3.63 8.49 -11.12
CA GLN A 52 2.52 9.39 -10.85
C GLN A 52 1.65 8.87 -9.71
N ALA A 53 1.41 7.56 -9.67
CA ALA A 53 0.63 6.96 -8.60
C ALA A 53 1.32 7.17 -7.24
N LEU A 54 2.63 6.93 -7.19
CA LEU A 54 3.40 7.12 -5.96
C LEU A 54 3.39 8.59 -5.53
N ARG A 55 3.58 9.49 -6.47
CA ARG A 55 3.57 10.93 -6.19
C ARG A 55 2.23 11.38 -5.63
N ALA A 56 1.13 10.90 -6.21
CA ALA A 56 -0.20 11.25 -5.74
C ALA A 56 -0.44 10.71 -4.32
N ALA A 57 0.03 9.49 -4.04
CA ALA A 57 -0.11 8.90 -2.72
C ALA A 57 0.72 9.67 -1.67
N ILE A 58 1.94 10.05 -2.02
CA ILE A 58 2.79 10.84 -1.13
C ILE A 58 2.13 12.18 -0.83
N ARG A 59 1.60 12.84 -1.85
CA ARG A 59 0.93 14.14 -1.68
C ARG A 59 -0.30 14.01 -0.78
N ALA A 60 -1.07 12.94 -0.95
CA ALA A 60 -2.28 12.71 -0.17
C ALA A 60 -1.98 12.47 1.31
N THR A 61 -0.78 12.01 1.63
CA THR A 61 -0.38 11.69 3.00
C THR A 61 0.63 12.67 3.59
N ALA A 62 0.91 13.76 2.88
CA ALA A 62 2.00 14.67 3.26
C ALA A 62 1.82 15.31 4.64
N GLN A 63 0.57 15.51 5.08
CA GLN A 63 0.30 16.13 6.36
C GLN A 63 0.10 15.12 7.49
N ARG A 64 0.24 13.83 7.20
CA ARG A 64 0.09 12.80 8.21
C ARG A 64 1.37 12.67 9.02
N LYS A 65 1.22 12.51 10.33
CA LYS A 65 2.38 12.32 11.21
C LYS A 65 2.85 10.87 11.26
N GLN A 66 1.99 9.94 10.86
CA GLN A 66 2.32 8.53 10.87
C GLN A 66 3.39 8.24 9.81
N PRO A 67 4.52 7.62 10.16
CA PRO A 67 5.50 7.20 9.16
C PRO A 67 4.87 6.17 8.24
N ILE A 68 4.94 6.42 6.94
CA ILE A 68 4.32 5.57 5.93
C ILE A 68 5.36 5.22 4.88
N ASP A 69 5.46 3.94 4.55
CA ASP A 69 6.30 3.46 3.48
C ASP A 69 5.39 2.95 2.36
N LEU A 70 5.55 3.53 1.18
CA LEU A 70 4.67 3.23 0.05
C LEU A 70 5.45 2.53 -1.04
N VAL A 71 4.93 1.40 -1.51
CA VAL A 71 5.47 0.71 -2.69
C VAL A 71 4.36 0.55 -3.71
N VAL A 72 4.74 0.51 -4.98
CA VAL A 72 3.80 0.40 -6.09
C VAL A 72 4.09 -0.87 -6.86
N ILE A 73 3.06 -1.67 -7.13
CA ILE A 73 3.18 -2.92 -7.87
C ILE A 73 2.21 -2.86 -9.04
N ALA A 74 2.71 -2.99 -10.27
CA ALA A 74 1.86 -3.04 -11.44
C ALA A 74 1.01 -4.31 -11.43
N HIS A 75 -0.20 -4.24 -11.98
CA HIS A 75 -1.13 -5.36 -11.99
C HIS A 75 -0.51 -6.64 -12.54
N SER A 76 0.23 -6.56 -13.63
CA SER A 76 0.85 -7.74 -14.24
C SER A 76 1.86 -8.40 -13.30
N ASN A 77 2.67 -7.61 -12.60
CA ASN A 77 3.63 -8.14 -11.65
C ASN A 77 2.92 -8.74 -10.44
N TRP A 78 1.84 -8.13 -10.01
CA TRP A 78 1.02 -8.65 -8.92
C TRP A 78 0.40 -9.99 -9.29
N ALA A 79 -0.20 -10.06 -10.48
CA ALA A 79 -0.87 -11.27 -10.96
C ALA A 79 0.11 -12.43 -11.15
N ASN A 80 1.29 -12.14 -11.68
CA ASN A 80 2.31 -13.16 -11.92
C ASN A 80 3.02 -13.61 -10.65
N GLY A 81 3.08 -12.75 -9.65
CA GLY A 81 3.73 -13.07 -8.39
C GLY A 81 5.22 -13.36 -8.51
N GLN A 82 5.89 -12.79 -9.52
CA GLN A 82 7.29 -13.11 -9.79
C GLN A 82 8.27 -12.30 -8.96
N SER A 83 7.90 -11.09 -8.53
CA SER A 83 8.80 -10.28 -7.72
C SER A 83 8.77 -10.73 -6.27
N LEU A 84 9.89 -10.57 -5.58
CA LEU A 84 9.98 -10.89 -4.16
C LEU A 84 9.01 -10.03 -3.35
N LEU A 85 8.86 -8.77 -3.73
CA LEU A 85 7.94 -7.86 -3.06
C LEU A 85 6.50 -8.33 -3.21
N ALA A 86 6.07 -8.70 -4.42
CA ALA A 86 4.72 -9.19 -4.64
C ALA A 86 4.46 -10.45 -3.82
N ARG A 87 5.44 -11.35 -3.74
CA ARG A 87 5.30 -12.56 -2.94
C ARG A 87 5.14 -12.25 -1.46
N GLN A 88 5.94 -11.31 -0.95
CA GLN A 88 5.84 -10.89 0.45
C GLN A 88 4.46 -10.35 0.75
N VAL A 89 3.97 -9.44 -0.10
CA VAL A 89 2.65 -8.84 0.09
C VAL A 89 1.55 -9.90 0.03
N ARG A 90 1.67 -10.88 -0.88
CA ARG A 90 0.67 -11.94 -0.96
C ARG A 90 0.65 -12.82 0.28
N GLN A 91 1.81 -13.09 0.87
CA GLN A 91 1.90 -13.94 2.05
C GLN A 91 1.35 -13.29 3.30
N GLU A 92 1.65 -12.00 3.53
CA GLU A 92 1.32 -11.36 4.79
C GLU A 92 0.36 -10.18 4.64
N GLY A 93 0.02 -9.80 3.41
CA GLY A 93 -0.77 -8.60 3.16
C GLY A 93 -2.22 -8.73 3.59
N ILE A 94 -2.75 -7.61 4.07
CA ILE A 94 -4.16 -7.47 4.43
C ILE A 94 -4.77 -6.45 3.47
N LEU A 95 -5.80 -6.86 2.74
CA LEU A 95 -6.47 -5.97 1.79
C LEU A 95 -7.27 -4.91 2.55
N LEU A 96 -6.94 -3.64 2.33
CA LEU A 96 -7.60 -2.53 2.99
C LEU A 96 -8.41 -1.65 2.04
N TYR A 97 -8.17 -1.71 0.74
CA TYR A 97 -8.86 -0.90 -0.25
C TYR A 97 -9.00 -1.71 -1.54
N GLY A 98 -10.17 -1.63 -2.17
CA GLY A 98 -10.47 -2.37 -3.39
C GLY A 98 -11.11 -3.71 -3.08
N GLN A 99 -11.26 -4.52 -4.12
CA GLN A 99 -11.90 -5.81 -3.98
C GLN A 99 -10.98 -6.95 -4.38
#